data_5ba380e00bb2258781c96edfc610317e
#
_entry.id   5ba380e00bb2258781c96edfc610317e
#
_cell.length_a   1.000
_cell.length_b   1.000
_cell.length_c   1.000
_cell.angle_alpha   90.00
_cell.angle_beta   90.00
_cell.angle_gamma   90.00
#
_symmetry.space_group_name_H-M   'P 1'
#
loop_
_entity.id
_entity.type
_entity.pdbx_description
1 polymer ?
#
loop_
_entity_poly.entity_id
_entity_poly.type
_entity_poly.pdbx_seq_one_letter_code
_entity_poly.pdbx_strand_id
1 'polypeptide(L)'
;MSRTVRLADGHVPALLVHPHLDAATGRATRPVPVLVWMHGRTVTKELDPGRYLRLARAGIASCALDLPGHGERFDAALQDPARTLEVVERMAGEIDAVLADLDASGEHAGCRRAIGGMSAGGMAAMVRLCRPHAFGCAMVECSIGSWRWQERRAMFDPARVAAMDPFRHLGEWRDIPFLALHNELDEWVPAEGQREFVDALRARSAHSERITMHCYGPTGAPNEHAGFGRFASDAKERGTAFLVQWLLDGR
;
A
#
# COMPACT_ATOMS: atom_id res chain seq x y z
N MET A 1 6.93 16.63 -10.80
CA MET A 1 8.30 16.12 -11.00
C MET A 1 8.62 15.12 -9.91
N SER A 2 9.71 14.34 -10.05
CA SER A 2 10.05 13.26 -9.10
C SER A 2 11.51 13.38 -8.66
N ARG A 3 11.80 12.82 -7.47
CA ARG A 3 13.16 12.65 -6.96
C ARG A 3 13.26 11.34 -6.17
N THR A 4 14.42 10.73 -6.19
CA THR A 4 14.75 9.63 -5.27
C THR A 4 15.27 10.22 -3.97
N VAL A 5 14.81 9.67 -2.85
CA VAL A 5 15.23 10.03 -1.50
C VAL A 5 15.52 8.78 -0.70
N ARG A 6 16.25 8.92 0.40
CA ARG A 6 16.45 7.85 1.38
C ARG A 6 15.84 8.30 2.70
N LEU A 7 14.93 7.50 3.22
CA LEU A 7 14.16 7.74 4.43
C LEU A 7 14.52 6.72 5.52
N ALA A 8 14.03 6.90 6.73
CA ALA A 8 14.31 6.04 7.87
C ALA A 8 15.83 5.90 8.10
N ASP A 9 16.50 7.03 8.40
CA ASP A 9 17.95 7.10 8.58
C ASP A 9 18.75 6.58 7.37
N GLY A 10 18.21 6.75 6.16
CA GLY A 10 18.85 6.32 4.92
C GLY A 10 18.63 4.85 4.53
N HIS A 11 17.88 4.08 5.32
CA HIS A 11 17.66 2.65 5.08
C HIS A 11 16.58 2.34 4.05
N VAL A 12 15.60 3.24 3.85
CA VAL A 12 14.46 3.03 2.96
C VAL A 12 14.56 3.91 1.72
N PRO A 13 14.99 3.37 0.56
CA PRO A 13 14.93 4.09 -0.70
C PRO A 13 13.47 4.36 -1.10
N ALA A 14 13.21 5.59 -1.53
CA ALA A 14 11.87 6.02 -1.92
C ALA A 14 11.92 6.87 -3.19
N LEU A 15 10.89 6.73 -4.04
CA LEU A 15 10.58 7.63 -5.15
C LEU A 15 9.48 8.59 -4.69
N LEU A 16 9.84 9.85 -4.50
CA LEU A 16 8.88 10.91 -4.21
C LEU A 16 8.45 11.58 -5.52
N VAL A 17 7.15 11.52 -5.80
CA VAL A 17 6.51 12.26 -6.91
C VAL A 17 5.59 13.30 -6.30
N HIS A 18 5.89 14.59 -6.54
CA HIS A 18 5.16 15.68 -5.90
C HIS A 18 4.69 16.70 -6.95
N PRO A 19 3.40 17.14 -6.92
CA PRO A 19 2.83 18.02 -7.96
C PRO A 19 3.52 19.39 -8.03
N HIS A 20 4.04 19.89 -6.92
CA HIS A 20 4.64 21.21 -6.78
C HIS A 20 6.14 21.17 -6.46
N LEU A 21 6.86 20.22 -7.03
CA LEU A 21 8.31 20.16 -6.87
C LEU A 21 8.98 21.21 -7.74
N ASP A 22 9.72 22.11 -7.13
CA ASP A 22 10.56 23.08 -7.82
C ASP A 22 11.75 22.39 -8.48
N ALA A 23 11.98 22.69 -9.75
CA ALA A 23 13.01 22.00 -10.54
C ALA A 23 14.45 22.41 -10.16
N ALA A 24 14.64 23.63 -9.68
CA ALA A 24 15.96 24.14 -9.34
C ALA A 24 16.41 23.69 -7.96
N THR A 25 15.49 23.67 -6.99
CA THR A 25 15.80 23.33 -5.59
C THR A 25 15.50 21.89 -5.24
N GLY A 26 14.68 21.19 -6.04
CA GLY A 26 14.20 19.84 -5.74
C GLY A 26 13.25 19.77 -4.53
N ARG A 27 12.78 20.92 -3.99
CA ARG A 27 11.89 21.01 -2.84
C ARG A 27 10.46 21.34 -3.27
N ALA A 28 9.50 20.91 -2.46
CA ALA A 28 8.11 21.29 -2.72
C ALA A 28 7.87 22.78 -2.37
N THR A 29 7.12 23.48 -3.22
CA THR A 29 6.78 24.90 -3.02
C THR A 29 5.54 25.10 -2.16
N ARG A 30 4.77 24.04 -1.91
CA ARG A 30 3.65 24.02 -0.96
C ARG A 30 3.32 22.60 -0.51
N PRO A 31 2.77 22.42 0.72
CA PRO A 31 2.35 21.11 1.20
C PRO A 31 1.17 20.54 0.40
N VAL A 32 1.13 19.21 0.24
CA VAL A 32 0.00 18.46 -0.32
C VAL A 32 -0.16 17.12 0.41
N PRO A 33 -1.35 16.50 0.34
CA PRO A 33 -1.56 15.14 0.83
C PRO A 33 -0.62 14.14 0.15
N VAL A 34 -0.30 13.05 0.85
CA VAL A 34 0.62 12.02 0.35
C VAL A 34 0.06 10.62 0.51
N LEU A 35 0.26 9.80 -0.53
CA LEU A 35 0.11 8.36 -0.49
C LEU A 35 1.49 7.73 -0.24
N VAL A 36 1.63 6.99 0.85
CA VAL A 36 2.76 6.07 1.06
C VAL A 36 2.39 4.74 0.38
N TRP A 37 3.17 4.35 -0.63
CA TRP A 37 2.87 3.20 -1.47
C TRP A 37 3.99 2.18 -1.48
N MET A 38 3.64 0.90 -1.33
CA MET A 38 4.57 -0.22 -1.35
C MET A 38 4.22 -1.18 -2.49
N HIS A 39 5.22 -1.52 -3.28
CA HIS A 39 5.09 -2.44 -4.41
C HIS A 39 4.94 -3.91 -3.95
N GLY A 40 4.63 -4.81 -4.86
CA GLY A 40 4.65 -6.26 -4.65
C GLY A 40 6.07 -6.83 -4.64
N ARG A 41 6.20 -8.15 -4.40
CA ARG A 41 7.50 -8.81 -4.50
C ARG A 41 8.04 -8.79 -5.93
N THR A 42 9.35 -8.94 -6.07
CA THR A 42 10.10 -9.07 -7.33
C THR A 42 10.08 -7.85 -8.25
N VAL A 43 9.58 -6.72 -7.76
CA VAL A 43 9.56 -5.44 -8.49
C VAL A 43 10.15 -4.32 -7.62
N THR A 44 10.07 -3.07 -8.05
CA THR A 44 10.65 -1.91 -7.38
C THR A 44 9.67 -0.75 -7.28
N LYS A 45 10.03 0.29 -6.53
CA LYS A 45 9.23 1.52 -6.35
C LYS A 45 8.88 2.25 -7.65
N GLU A 46 9.61 1.98 -8.74
CA GLU A 46 9.36 2.60 -10.05
C GLU A 46 8.29 1.89 -10.89
N LEU A 47 7.74 0.76 -10.43
CA LEU A 47 6.85 -0.10 -11.23
C LEU A 47 5.65 0.63 -11.83
N ASP A 48 5.02 1.56 -11.11
CA ASP A 48 3.78 2.18 -11.59
C ASP A 48 3.87 3.71 -11.72
N PRO A 49 4.68 4.22 -12.67
CA PRO A 49 4.84 5.64 -12.89
C PRO A 49 3.50 6.31 -13.32
N GLY A 50 2.63 5.56 -13.98
CA GLY A 50 1.32 6.04 -14.40
C GLY A 50 0.42 6.41 -13.23
N ARG A 51 0.44 5.65 -12.12
CA ARG A 51 -0.26 5.97 -10.88
C ARG A 51 0.24 7.27 -10.29
N TYR A 52 1.55 7.38 -10.11
CA TYR A 52 2.17 8.53 -9.46
C TYR A 52 1.90 9.82 -10.24
N LEU A 53 1.95 9.78 -11.56
CA LEU A 53 1.63 10.92 -12.42
C LEU A 53 0.13 11.30 -12.36
N ARG A 54 -0.79 10.34 -12.29
CA ARG A 54 -2.23 10.62 -12.11
C ARG A 54 -2.48 11.31 -10.78
N LEU A 55 -1.89 10.81 -9.68
CA LEU A 55 -2.03 11.41 -8.36
C LEU A 55 -1.42 12.81 -8.30
N ALA A 56 -0.26 13.01 -8.89
CA ALA A 56 0.34 14.35 -8.97
C ALA A 56 -0.54 15.34 -9.73
N ARG A 57 -1.16 14.93 -10.84
CA ARG A 57 -2.14 15.76 -11.58
C ARG A 57 -3.38 16.07 -10.75
N ALA A 58 -3.77 15.18 -9.85
CA ALA A 58 -4.89 15.40 -8.93
C ALA A 58 -4.49 16.22 -7.69
N GLY A 59 -3.22 16.60 -7.52
CA GLY A 59 -2.76 17.38 -6.37
C GLY A 59 -2.32 16.54 -5.17
N ILE A 60 -2.07 15.25 -5.35
CA ILE A 60 -1.63 14.30 -4.32
C ILE A 60 -0.20 13.86 -4.61
N ALA A 61 0.68 13.92 -3.63
CA ALA A 61 2.02 13.36 -3.73
C ALA A 61 1.99 11.84 -3.55
N SER A 62 3.02 11.16 -4.08
CA SER A 62 3.26 9.74 -3.84
C SER A 62 4.67 9.54 -3.31
N CYS A 63 4.80 8.80 -2.22
CA CYS A 63 6.04 8.30 -1.68
C CYS A 63 6.06 6.78 -1.87
N ALA A 64 6.67 6.33 -2.97
CA ALA A 64 6.77 4.91 -3.29
C ALA A 64 8.06 4.34 -2.70
N LEU A 65 7.94 3.27 -1.90
CA LEU A 65 9.03 2.69 -1.11
C LEU A 65 9.53 1.39 -1.75
N ASP A 66 10.85 1.16 -1.77
CA ASP A 66 11.36 -0.19 -2.00
C ASP A 66 11.10 -1.07 -0.77
N LEU A 67 10.58 -2.27 -0.98
CA LEU A 67 10.46 -3.28 0.09
C LEU A 67 11.85 -3.78 0.53
N PRO A 68 12.01 -4.27 1.77
CA PRO A 68 13.21 -4.97 2.19
C PRO A 68 13.63 -6.05 1.19
N GLY A 69 14.91 -6.03 0.78
CA GLY A 69 15.44 -6.94 -0.21
C GLY A 69 15.10 -6.63 -1.67
N HIS A 70 14.49 -5.48 -1.98
CA HIS A 70 14.07 -5.11 -3.34
C HIS A 70 14.68 -3.77 -3.77
N GLY A 71 14.68 -3.51 -5.07
CA GLY A 71 15.15 -2.26 -5.65
C GLY A 71 16.58 -1.91 -5.23
N GLU A 72 16.78 -0.69 -4.73
CA GLU A 72 18.09 -0.20 -4.29
C GLU A 72 18.64 -0.85 -3.00
N ARG A 73 17.84 -1.69 -2.34
CA ARG A 73 18.24 -2.49 -1.17
C ARG A 73 18.07 -4.00 -1.41
N PHE A 74 18.40 -4.42 -2.65
CA PHE A 74 18.30 -5.82 -3.08
C PHE A 74 19.10 -6.76 -2.18
N ASP A 75 18.44 -7.84 -1.77
CA ASP A 75 19.04 -8.97 -1.04
C ASP A 75 18.47 -10.27 -1.60
N ALA A 76 19.32 -11.08 -2.22
CA ALA A 76 18.92 -12.34 -2.85
C ALA A 76 18.27 -13.31 -1.86
N ALA A 77 18.67 -13.31 -0.58
CA ALA A 77 18.08 -14.16 0.43
C ALA A 77 16.60 -13.81 0.70
N LEU A 78 16.23 -12.52 0.61
CA LEU A 78 14.86 -12.07 0.79
C LEU A 78 13.97 -12.30 -0.45
N GLN A 79 14.54 -12.80 -1.56
CA GLN A 79 13.74 -13.20 -2.74
C GLN A 79 13.10 -14.57 -2.59
N ASP A 80 13.50 -15.38 -1.59
CA ASP A 80 12.83 -16.65 -1.30
C ASP A 80 11.34 -16.40 -0.94
N PRO A 81 10.38 -17.05 -1.63
CA PRO A 81 8.96 -16.96 -1.29
C PRO A 81 8.65 -17.28 0.18
N ALA A 82 9.40 -18.18 0.82
CA ALA A 82 9.24 -18.52 2.24
C ALA A 82 9.51 -17.31 3.17
N ARG A 83 10.28 -16.33 2.73
CA ARG A 83 10.61 -15.13 3.51
C ARG A 83 9.66 -13.94 3.28
N THR A 84 8.54 -14.15 2.57
CA THR A 84 7.59 -13.06 2.28
C THR A 84 7.08 -12.38 3.55
N LEU A 85 6.70 -13.14 4.59
CA LEU A 85 6.21 -12.55 5.84
C LEU A 85 7.31 -11.81 6.61
N GLU A 86 8.56 -12.19 6.45
CA GLU A 86 9.68 -11.41 7.00
C GLU A 86 9.84 -10.05 6.29
N VAL A 87 9.70 -10.03 4.96
CA VAL A 87 9.70 -8.78 4.20
C VAL A 87 8.55 -7.87 4.64
N VAL A 88 7.36 -8.43 4.83
CA VAL A 88 6.16 -7.73 5.32
C VAL A 88 6.38 -7.15 6.72
N GLU A 89 6.92 -7.95 7.64
CA GLU A 89 7.21 -7.56 9.02
C GLU A 89 8.19 -6.38 9.08
N ARG A 90 9.32 -6.51 8.40
CA ARG A 90 10.35 -5.47 8.34
C ARG A 90 9.79 -4.17 7.75
N MET A 91 9.08 -4.26 6.61
CA MET A 91 8.50 -3.06 5.97
C MET A 91 7.48 -2.38 6.88
N ALA A 92 6.58 -3.14 7.51
CA ALA A 92 5.61 -2.59 8.45
C ALA A 92 6.28 -1.89 9.65
N GLY A 93 7.44 -2.38 10.09
CA GLY A 93 8.25 -1.77 11.15
C GLY A 93 8.95 -0.48 10.75
N GLU A 94 9.26 -0.29 9.46
CA GLU A 94 9.99 0.88 8.95
C GLU A 94 9.07 2.08 8.65
N ILE A 95 7.76 1.87 8.52
CA ILE A 95 6.82 2.92 8.06
C ILE A 95 6.81 4.12 9.01
N ASP A 96 6.94 3.93 10.32
CA ASP A 96 6.91 5.05 11.28
C ASP A 96 8.12 5.97 11.10
N ALA A 97 9.30 5.42 10.87
CA ALA A 97 10.50 6.20 10.58
C ALA A 97 10.37 6.95 9.24
N VAL A 98 9.80 6.29 8.22
CA VAL A 98 9.48 6.94 6.93
C VAL A 98 8.53 8.14 7.14
N LEU A 99 7.50 7.98 7.96
CA LEU A 99 6.56 9.07 8.27
C LEU A 99 7.22 10.22 9.01
N ALA A 100 8.13 9.93 9.95
CA ALA A 100 8.87 10.95 10.69
C ALA A 100 9.72 11.81 9.75
N ASP A 101 10.39 11.21 8.76
CA ASP A 101 11.17 11.96 7.76
C ASP A 101 10.27 12.77 6.81
N LEU A 102 9.12 12.23 6.41
CA LEU A 102 8.13 12.97 5.63
C LEU A 102 7.61 14.18 6.41
N ASP A 103 7.42 14.05 7.73
CA ASP A 103 7.04 15.16 8.61
C ASP A 103 8.14 16.21 8.71
N ALA A 104 9.37 15.79 8.92
CA ALA A 104 10.52 16.67 9.01
C ALA A 104 10.77 17.48 7.72
N SER A 105 10.38 16.93 6.56
CA SER A 105 10.49 17.64 5.28
C SER A 105 9.59 18.89 5.18
N GLY A 106 8.48 18.93 5.92
CA GLY A 106 7.44 19.95 5.84
C GLY A 106 6.58 19.92 4.55
N GLU A 107 6.91 19.05 3.59
CA GLU A 107 6.26 19.00 2.27
C GLU A 107 4.81 18.46 2.33
N HIS A 108 4.42 17.91 3.48
CA HIS A 108 3.08 17.35 3.75
C HIS A 108 2.46 17.93 5.03
N ALA A 109 2.99 19.05 5.53
CA ALA A 109 2.56 19.64 6.80
C ALA A 109 1.07 19.97 6.80
N GLY A 110 0.35 19.50 7.82
CA GLY A 110 -1.09 19.72 7.97
C GLY A 110 -1.98 18.99 6.98
N CYS A 111 -1.41 18.18 6.07
CA CYS A 111 -2.15 17.45 5.07
C CYS A 111 -2.48 16.02 5.50
N ARG A 112 -3.54 15.45 4.92
CA ARG A 112 -3.92 14.05 5.14
C ARG A 112 -2.94 13.08 4.48
N ARG A 113 -2.87 11.87 5.02
CA ARG A 113 -2.03 10.79 4.49
C ARG A 113 -2.84 9.56 4.22
N ALA A 114 -2.48 8.87 3.14
CA ALA A 114 -2.95 7.53 2.85
C ALA A 114 -1.78 6.54 2.89
N ILE A 115 -2.10 5.28 3.11
CA ILE A 115 -1.17 4.17 3.01
C ILE A 115 -1.75 3.11 2.09
N GLY A 116 -0.89 2.40 1.37
CA GLY A 116 -1.34 1.30 0.56
C GLY A 116 -0.21 0.53 -0.08
N GLY A 117 -0.59 -0.45 -0.88
CA GLY A 117 0.37 -1.25 -1.61
C GLY A 117 -0.27 -2.39 -2.37
N MET A 118 0.55 -3.05 -3.15
CA MET A 118 0.17 -4.23 -3.92
C MET A 118 0.77 -5.48 -3.27
N SER A 119 0.01 -6.59 -3.23
CA SER A 119 0.50 -7.90 -2.77
C SER A 119 1.20 -7.79 -1.41
N ALA A 120 2.48 -8.15 -1.28
CA ALA A 120 3.26 -8.03 -0.05
C ALA A 120 3.30 -6.59 0.49
N GLY A 121 3.35 -5.57 -0.38
CA GLY A 121 3.25 -4.17 0.04
C GLY A 121 1.91 -3.82 0.66
N GLY A 122 0.82 -4.36 0.12
CA GLY A 122 -0.51 -4.23 0.71
C GLY A 122 -0.64 -4.97 2.04
N MET A 123 -0.01 -6.15 2.18
CA MET A 123 0.07 -6.86 3.46
C MET A 123 0.80 -6.02 4.51
N ALA A 124 1.94 -5.41 4.18
CA ALA A 124 2.68 -4.53 5.08
C ALA A 124 1.86 -3.31 5.50
N ALA A 125 1.10 -2.71 4.57
CA ALA A 125 0.18 -1.61 4.88
C ALA A 125 -0.88 -2.04 5.90
N MET A 126 -1.53 -3.19 5.68
CA MET A 126 -2.57 -3.70 6.58
C MET A 126 -2.02 -4.07 7.96
N VAL A 127 -0.82 -4.68 8.04
CA VAL A 127 -0.13 -4.94 9.32
C VAL A 127 0.13 -3.63 10.07
N ARG A 128 0.62 -2.59 9.36
CA ARG A 128 0.88 -1.29 9.99
C ARG A 128 -0.40 -0.64 10.52
N LEU A 129 -1.53 -0.82 9.83
CA LEU A 129 -2.83 -0.28 10.22
C LEU A 129 -3.43 -0.95 11.48
N CYS A 130 -2.91 -2.11 11.88
CA CYS A 130 -3.25 -2.75 13.16
C CYS A 130 -2.49 -2.15 14.37
N ARG A 131 -1.90 -0.98 14.23
CA ARG A 131 -1.24 -0.22 15.32
C ARG A 131 -1.74 1.22 15.32
N PRO A 132 -1.60 2.00 16.39
CA PRO A 132 -2.01 3.41 16.40
C PRO A 132 -1.42 4.18 15.23
N HIS A 133 -2.24 4.97 14.52
CA HIS A 133 -1.84 5.69 13.32
C HIS A 133 -2.72 6.94 13.06
N ALA A 134 -2.23 7.83 12.17
CA ALA A 134 -2.94 9.03 11.73
C ALA A 134 -3.32 8.99 10.22
N PHE A 135 -3.29 7.81 9.56
CA PHE A 135 -3.74 7.71 8.18
C PHE A 135 -5.22 8.02 8.04
N GLY A 136 -5.57 8.81 7.02
CA GLY A 136 -6.95 9.20 6.73
C GLY A 136 -7.72 8.19 5.90
N CYS A 137 -7.02 7.38 5.10
CA CYS A 137 -7.59 6.28 4.32
C CYS A 137 -6.50 5.28 3.91
N ALA A 138 -6.91 4.11 3.41
CA ALA A 138 -5.98 3.12 2.87
C ALA A 138 -6.54 2.42 1.64
N MET A 139 -5.63 2.00 0.72
CA MET A 139 -6.01 1.18 -0.41
C MET A 139 -4.98 0.07 -0.68
N VAL A 140 -5.47 -1.11 -1.05
CA VAL A 140 -4.61 -2.25 -1.38
C VAL A 140 -5.03 -2.90 -2.70
N GLU A 141 -4.07 -3.50 -3.39
CA GLU A 141 -4.27 -4.18 -4.65
C GLU A 141 -3.73 -5.60 -4.60
N CYS A 142 -4.50 -6.59 -5.08
CA CYS A 142 -4.12 -8.01 -5.13
C CYS A 142 -3.42 -8.45 -3.83
N SER A 143 -3.99 -8.06 -2.68
CA SER A 143 -3.43 -8.30 -1.35
C SER A 143 -4.43 -9.01 -0.45
N ILE A 144 -4.03 -9.43 0.73
CA ILE A 144 -4.84 -10.27 1.60
C ILE A 144 -4.72 -9.86 3.07
N GLY A 145 -5.85 -9.69 3.74
CA GLY A 145 -5.92 -9.36 5.16
C GLY A 145 -6.26 -10.53 6.07
N SER A 146 -6.69 -11.69 5.53
CA SER A 146 -6.88 -12.93 6.30
C SER A 146 -5.90 -14.00 5.80
N TRP A 147 -4.83 -14.21 6.55
CA TRP A 147 -3.70 -15.01 6.08
C TRP A 147 -3.90 -16.53 6.21
N ARG A 148 -4.96 -17.01 6.85
CA ARG A 148 -5.32 -18.43 6.85
C ARG A 148 -5.49 -19.00 5.44
N TRP A 149 -5.88 -18.18 4.48
CA TRP A 149 -6.04 -18.56 3.08
C TRP A 149 -4.70 -18.79 2.36
N GLN A 150 -3.57 -18.46 3.01
CA GLN A 150 -2.21 -18.70 2.53
C GLN A 150 -1.53 -19.93 3.15
N GLU A 151 -2.24 -20.73 3.96
CA GLU A 151 -1.68 -21.85 4.74
C GLU A 151 -0.87 -22.84 3.90
N ARG A 152 -1.24 -23.02 2.64
CA ARG A 152 -0.56 -23.94 1.71
C ARG A 152 0.62 -23.32 0.96
N ARG A 153 0.88 -22.02 1.17
CA ARG A 153 1.95 -21.28 0.48
C ARG A 153 3.26 -21.38 1.27
N ALA A 154 4.39 -21.39 0.56
CA ALA A 154 5.71 -21.42 1.16
C ALA A 154 5.94 -20.27 2.17
N MET A 155 5.28 -19.15 1.99
CA MET A 155 5.37 -17.98 2.88
C MET A 155 4.72 -18.18 4.26
N PHE A 156 3.86 -19.18 4.43
CA PHE A 156 3.08 -19.34 5.65
C PHE A 156 3.96 -19.76 6.83
N ASP A 157 4.10 -18.89 7.79
CA ASP A 157 4.81 -19.10 9.06
C ASP A 157 3.80 -18.93 10.20
N PRO A 158 3.41 -19.98 10.91
CA PRO A 158 2.38 -19.92 11.95
C PRO A 158 2.67 -18.89 13.06
N ALA A 159 3.95 -18.71 13.43
CA ALA A 159 4.34 -17.77 14.47
C ALA A 159 4.14 -16.31 13.99
N ARG A 160 4.60 -16.00 12.77
CA ARG A 160 4.39 -14.68 12.17
C ARG A 160 2.92 -14.40 11.90
N VAL A 161 2.17 -15.40 11.41
CA VAL A 161 0.71 -15.28 11.21
C VAL A 161 0.03 -14.99 12.54
N ALA A 162 0.36 -15.70 13.63
CA ALA A 162 -0.21 -15.43 14.93
C ALA A 162 0.08 -14.00 15.43
N ALA A 163 1.26 -13.47 15.12
CA ALA A 163 1.72 -12.16 15.56
C ALA A 163 1.22 -10.98 14.72
N MET A 164 0.94 -11.18 13.42
CA MET A 164 0.78 -10.07 12.49
C MET A 164 -0.44 -10.16 11.57
N ASP A 165 -1.15 -11.31 11.49
CA ASP A 165 -2.30 -11.44 10.58
C ASP A 165 -3.34 -10.35 10.88
N PRO A 166 -3.61 -9.43 9.95
CA PRO A 166 -4.52 -8.31 10.17
C PRO A 166 -5.92 -8.75 10.61
N PHE A 167 -6.39 -9.89 10.10
CA PHE A 167 -7.70 -10.45 10.51
C PHE A 167 -7.74 -10.80 12.00
N ARG A 168 -6.62 -11.22 12.59
CA ARG A 168 -6.53 -11.51 14.03
C ARG A 168 -6.40 -10.27 14.89
N HIS A 169 -6.01 -9.15 14.31
CA HIS A 169 -5.76 -7.88 14.98
C HIS A 169 -6.79 -6.81 14.63
N LEU A 170 -7.97 -7.18 14.17
CA LEU A 170 -9.07 -6.27 13.86
C LEU A 170 -9.47 -5.36 15.04
N GLY A 171 -9.24 -5.81 16.27
CA GLY A 171 -9.48 -5.01 17.47
C GLY A 171 -8.74 -3.68 17.50
N GLU A 172 -7.55 -3.68 16.94
CA GLU A 172 -6.64 -2.52 16.86
C GLU A 172 -6.90 -1.65 15.61
N TRP A 173 -7.73 -2.13 14.69
CA TRP A 173 -8.01 -1.41 13.44
C TRP A 173 -8.87 -0.17 13.70
N ARG A 174 -8.34 0.97 13.28
CA ARG A 174 -9.08 2.22 13.32
C ARG A 174 -10.08 2.29 12.15
N ASP A 175 -11.31 2.77 12.41
CA ASP A 175 -12.36 2.92 11.39
C ASP A 175 -12.00 4.05 10.41
N ILE A 176 -11.36 3.69 9.32
CA ILE A 176 -10.95 4.58 8.22
C ILE A 176 -11.50 4.06 6.88
N PRO A 177 -11.73 4.92 5.90
CA PRO A 177 -12.04 4.51 4.53
C PRO A 177 -11.00 3.53 3.98
N PHE A 178 -11.49 2.44 3.39
CA PHE A 178 -10.64 1.37 2.87
C PHE A 178 -11.11 0.90 1.50
N LEU A 179 -10.20 0.83 0.54
CA LEU A 179 -10.45 0.27 -0.79
C LEU A 179 -9.56 -0.94 -1.04
N ALA A 180 -10.16 -2.07 -1.37
CA ALA A 180 -9.47 -3.24 -1.90
C ALA A 180 -9.81 -3.43 -3.39
N LEU A 181 -8.81 -3.50 -4.25
CA LEU A 181 -8.94 -3.91 -5.65
C LEU A 181 -8.30 -5.28 -5.81
N HIS A 182 -9.01 -6.23 -6.41
CA HIS A 182 -8.54 -7.61 -6.50
C HIS A 182 -8.94 -8.26 -7.83
N ASN A 183 -8.24 -9.32 -8.21
CA ASN A 183 -8.62 -10.17 -9.33
C ASN A 183 -9.31 -11.43 -8.79
N GLU A 184 -10.47 -11.78 -9.34
CA GLU A 184 -11.27 -12.92 -8.91
C GLU A 184 -10.50 -14.25 -9.01
N LEU A 185 -9.67 -14.36 -10.04
CA LEU A 185 -8.91 -15.58 -10.37
C LEU A 185 -7.43 -15.48 -9.97
N ASP A 186 -7.09 -14.63 -9.02
CA ASP A 186 -5.71 -14.47 -8.55
C ASP A 186 -5.12 -15.81 -8.06
N GLU A 187 -4.10 -16.30 -8.79
CA GLU A 187 -3.50 -17.62 -8.52
C GLU A 187 -2.56 -17.62 -7.30
N TRP A 188 -2.15 -16.45 -6.82
CA TRP A 188 -1.19 -16.32 -5.73
C TRP A 188 -1.82 -15.86 -4.43
N VAL A 189 -2.80 -14.98 -4.52
CA VAL A 189 -3.45 -14.34 -3.38
C VAL A 189 -4.96 -14.51 -3.51
N PRO A 190 -5.57 -15.52 -2.87
CA PRO A 190 -7.00 -15.79 -3.00
C PRO A 190 -7.86 -14.58 -2.63
N ALA A 191 -8.77 -14.19 -3.53
CA ALA A 191 -9.69 -13.07 -3.30
C ALA A 191 -10.59 -13.29 -2.09
N GLU A 192 -10.88 -14.54 -1.74
CA GLU A 192 -11.67 -14.94 -0.58
C GLU A 192 -11.07 -14.43 0.74
N GLY A 193 -9.75 -14.48 0.88
CA GLY A 193 -9.09 -14.01 2.10
C GLY A 193 -9.15 -12.49 2.25
N GLN A 194 -9.14 -11.76 1.14
CA GLN A 194 -9.36 -10.32 1.17
C GLN A 194 -10.83 -9.99 1.40
N ARG A 195 -11.75 -10.75 0.81
CA ARG A 195 -13.20 -10.59 1.01
C ARG A 195 -13.59 -10.82 2.47
N GLU A 196 -13.10 -11.90 3.07
CA GLU A 196 -13.31 -12.20 4.49
C GLU A 196 -12.84 -11.04 5.38
N PHE A 197 -11.66 -10.50 5.12
CA PHE A 197 -11.12 -9.36 5.86
C PHE A 197 -11.99 -8.11 5.71
N VAL A 198 -12.38 -7.77 4.47
CA VAL A 198 -13.23 -6.61 4.18
C VAL A 198 -14.60 -6.73 4.85
N ASP A 199 -15.20 -7.91 4.82
CA ASP A 199 -16.51 -8.15 5.45
C ASP A 199 -16.42 -8.03 6.98
N ALA A 200 -15.34 -8.50 7.58
CA ALA A 200 -15.09 -8.33 9.00
C ALA A 200 -14.83 -6.85 9.39
N LEU A 201 -14.15 -6.08 8.54
CA LEU A 201 -14.02 -4.62 8.73
C LEU A 201 -15.40 -3.94 8.66
N ARG A 202 -16.22 -4.26 7.68
CA ARG A 202 -17.58 -3.70 7.52
C ARG A 202 -18.46 -3.98 8.74
N ALA A 203 -18.39 -5.20 9.25
CA ALA A 203 -19.17 -5.61 10.42
C ALA A 203 -18.83 -4.83 11.70
N ARG A 204 -17.63 -4.23 11.77
CA ARG A 204 -17.14 -3.46 12.91
C ARG A 204 -17.25 -1.95 12.73
N SER A 205 -17.37 -1.50 11.48
CA SER A 205 -17.36 -0.08 11.15
C SER A 205 -18.71 0.57 11.43
N ALA A 206 -18.67 1.79 11.99
CA ALA A 206 -19.83 2.68 12.05
C ALA A 206 -20.19 3.25 10.66
N HIS A 207 -19.28 3.12 9.68
CA HIS A 207 -19.37 3.67 8.33
C HIS A 207 -19.00 2.62 7.28
N SER A 208 -19.71 1.49 7.28
CA SER A 208 -19.42 0.33 6.42
C SER A 208 -19.40 0.66 4.92
N GLU A 209 -20.13 1.69 4.49
CA GLU A 209 -20.15 2.20 3.13
C GLU A 209 -18.80 2.78 2.65
N ARG A 210 -17.90 3.12 3.59
CA ARG A 210 -16.54 3.61 3.30
C ARG A 210 -15.52 2.50 3.09
N ILE A 211 -15.93 1.26 3.33
CA ILE A 211 -15.09 0.06 3.20
C ILE A 211 -15.55 -0.71 1.97
N THR A 212 -14.78 -0.64 0.91
CA THR A 212 -15.16 -1.18 -0.39
C THR A 212 -14.15 -2.18 -0.91
N MET A 213 -14.66 -3.19 -1.61
CA MET A 213 -13.86 -4.13 -2.39
C MET A 213 -14.45 -4.23 -3.79
N HIS A 214 -13.58 -4.17 -4.79
CA HIS A 214 -13.95 -4.43 -6.18
C HIS A 214 -13.07 -5.55 -6.73
N CYS A 215 -13.72 -6.61 -7.22
CA CYS A 215 -13.07 -7.73 -7.88
C CYS A 215 -13.28 -7.66 -9.39
N TYR A 216 -12.20 -7.86 -10.13
CA TYR A 216 -12.24 -7.98 -11.58
C TYR A 216 -12.32 -9.46 -11.96
N GLY A 217 -13.13 -9.78 -12.95
CA GLY A 217 -13.15 -11.10 -13.60
C GLY A 217 -11.84 -11.38 -14.35
N PRO A 218 -11.79 -12.33 -15.27
CA PRO A 218 -10.55 -12.64 -15.99
C PRO A 218 -9.90 -11.40 -16.59
N THR A 219 -8.73 -11.02 -16.08
CA THR A 219 -8.06 -9.77 -16.44
C THR A 219 -7.08 -9.94 -17.60
N GLY A 220 -6.50 -11.15 -17.73
CA GLY A 220 -5.39 -11.42 -18.63
C GLY A 220 -4.04 -10.94 -18.10
N ALA A 221 -3.96 -10.53 -16.85
CA ALA A 221 -2.68 -10.25 -16.18
C ALA A 221 -1.92 -11.56 -15.92
N PRO A 222 -0.58 -11.56 -15.87
CA PRO A 222 0.19 -12.74 -15.53
C PRO A 222 -0.25 -13.31 -14.17
N ASN A 223 -0.58 -14.62 -14.14
CA ASN A 223 -1.13 -15.35 -12.99
C ASN A 223 -2.36 -14.68 -12.36
N GLU A 224 -3.09 -13.86 -13.13
CA GLU A 224 -4.20 -13.03 -12.65
C GLU A 224 -3.84 -12.22 -11.38
N HIS A 225 -2.53 -12.02 -11.12
CA HIS A 225 -1.98 -11.35 -9.95
C HIS A 225 -1.16 -10.09 -10.28
N ALA A 226 -0.38 -10.11 -11.36
CA ALA A 226 0.56 -9.03 -11.69
C ALA A 226 -0.15 -7.84 -12.37
N GLY A 227 -0.99 -7.15 -11.62
CA GLY A 227 -1.81 -6.02 -12.08
C GLY A 227 -3.20 -6.45 -12.55
N PHE A 228 -3.89 -5.55 -13.27
CA PHE A 228 -5.31 -5.71 -13.63
C PHE A 228 -5.52 -5.91 -15.14
N GLY A 229 -4.47 -6.23 -15.91
CA GLY A 229 -4.55 -6.52 -17.33
C GLY A 229 -5.42 -5.52 -18.10
N ARG A 230 -6.45 -6.01 -18.82
CA ARG A 230 -7.39 -5.15 -19.59
C ARG A 230 -8.18 -4.16 -18.74
N PHE A 231 -8.25 -4.33 -17.42
CA PHE A 231 -8.92 -3.42 -16.49
C PHE A 231 -7.97 -2.45 -15.80
N ALA A 232 -6.70 -2.40 -16.19
CA ALA A 232 -5.70 -1.56 -15.55
C ALA A 232 -6.06 -0.06 -15.51
N SER A 233 -6.77 0.47 -16.53
CA SER A 233 -7.23 1.85 -16.53
C SER A 233 -8.32 2.08 -15.49
N ASP A 234 -9.35 1.21 -15.44
CA ASP A 234 -10.44 1.30 -14.47
C ASP A 234 -9.94 1.19 -13.03
N ALA A 235 -9.02 0.25 -12.77
CA ALA A 235 -8.42 0.09 -11.45
C ALA A 235 -7.69 1.37 -10.99
N LYS A 236 -6.91 1.98 -11.89
CA LYS A 236 -6.22 3.26 -11.62
C LYS A 236 -7.19 4.42 -11.42
N GLU A 237 -8.27 4.48 -12.17
CA GLU A 237 -9.32 5.49 -12.03
C GLU A 237 -10.03 5.36 -10.68
N ARG A 238 -10.45 4.15 -10.29
CA ARG A 238 -11.07 3.88 -8.98
C ARG A 238 -10.15 4.25 -7.82
N GLY A 239 -8.88 3.81 -7.87
CA GLY A 239 -7.90 4.15 -6.84
C GLY A 239 -7.66 5.65 -6.75
N THR A 240 -7.56 6.35 -7.90
CA THR A 240 -7.38 7.80 -7.93
C THR A 240 -8.60 8.52 -7.37
N ALA A 241 -9.81 8.14 -7.78
CA ALA A 241 -11.06 8.74 -7.29
C ALA A 241 -11.22 8.55 -5.78
N PHE A 242 -10.93 7.35 -5.26
CA PHE A 242 -10.92 7.07 -3.83
C PHE A 242 -9.95 7.98 -3.06
N LEU A 243 -8.71 8.10 -3.53
CA LEU A 243 -7.72 8.93 -2.86
C LEU A 243 -8.06 10.43 -2.93
N VAL A 244 -8.62 10.91 -4.04
CA VAL A 244 -9.10 12.31 -4.18
C VAL A 244 -10.21 12.57 -3.16
N GLN A 245 -11.22 11.70 -3.11
CA GLN A 245 -12.34 11.82 -2.17
C GLN A 245 -11.88 11.95 -0.72
N TRP A 246 -10.94 11.10 -0.28
CA TRP A 246 -10.59 11.02 1.15
C TRP A 246 -9.40 11.87 1.55
N LEU A 247 -8.53 12.25 0.63
CA LEU A 247 -7.37 13.11 0.93
C LEU A 247 -7.62 14.59 0.66
N LEU A 248 -8.42 14.92 -0.37
CA LEU A 248 -8.66 16.30 -0.77
C LEU A 248 -10.03 16.81 -0.32
N ASP A 249 -11.11 16.09 -0.62
CA ASP A 249 -12.48 16.57 -0.35
C ASP A 249 -12.90 16.39 1.11
N GLY A 250 -12.35 15.42 1.79
CA GLY A 250 -12.55 15.20 3.21
C GLY A 250 -13.94 14.72 3.64
N ARG A 251 -14.69 14.14 2.70
CA ARG A 251 -16.09 13.73 2.91
C ARG A 251 -16.20 12.24 3.21
#